data_8bd4d9ce34d62c4f227edee371dcb793
#
_entry.id   8bd4d9ce34d62c4f227edee371dcb793
#
_cell.length_a   1.000
_cell.length_b   1.000
_cell.length_c   1.000
_cell.angle_alpha   90.00
_cell.angle_beta   90.00
_cell.angle_gamma   90.00
#
_symmetry.space_group_name_H-M   'P 1'
#
loop_
_entity.id
_entity.type
_entity.pdbx_description
1 polymer ?
#
loop_
_entity_poly.entity_id
_entity_poly.type
_entity_poly.pdbx_seq_one_letter_code
_entity_poly.pdbx_strand_id
1 'polypeptide(L)'
;LSDWVFEFDRTYEEIKVFVPLGRATFHPDESKDLFMIAGGSGIAGLMSILEHGSQVNHFKNHRASLYFGVRTPEDMFFADRLQAVKAKFPNNISINIAFSIEPPTEEQLVGADGINYSFGMVHEIALPAVEEGGEGTIHYLAGPAPMVDALIRPLVLDSKIPADGIRYDKFN
;
A
#
# COMPACT_ATOMS: atom_id res chain seq x y z
N LEU A 1 -17.11 12.24 -11.33
CA LEU A 1 -16.84 13.01 -10.12
C LEU A 1 -15.55 13.82 -10.23
N SER A 2 -14.45 13.22 -10.74
CA SER A 2 -13.18 13.92 -10.92
C SER A 2 -13.33 15.18 -11.78
N ASP A 3 -13.98 15.05 -12.94
CA ASP A 3 -14.24 16.18 -13.83
C ASP A 3 -15.00 17.30 -13.11
N TRP A 4 -16.05 16.94 -12.36
CA TRP A 4 -16.82 17.92 -11.58
C TRP A 4 -15.96 18.63 -10.53
N VAL A 5 -15.02 17.93 -9.88
CA VAL A 5 -14.14 18.52 -8.84
C VAL A 5 -13.11 19.46 -9.46
N PHE A 6 -12.54 19.12 -10.64
CA PHE A 6 -11.38 19.81 -11.20
C PHE A 6 -11.71 20.80 -12.33
N GLU A 7 -12.94 20.78 -12.86
CA GLU A 7 -13.34 21.65 -13.99
C GLU A 7 -13.43 23.12 -13.59
N PHE A 8 -13.87 23.41 -12.35
CA PHE A 8 -14.06 24.78 -11.84
C PHE A 8 -13.57 24.90 -10.39
N ASP A 9 -13.26 26.12 -9.96
CA ASP A 9 -13.02 26.42 -8.54
C ASP A 9 -14.34 26.31 -7.75
N ARG A 10 -14.39 25.35 -6.83
CA ARG A 10 -15.53 25.02 -5.97
C ARG A 10 -15.23 25.21 -4.49
N THR A 11 -14.26 26.03 -4.17
CA THR A 11 -13.74 26.20 -2.79
C THR A 11 -14.81 26.54 -1.75
N TYR A 12 -15.95 27.12 -2.16
CA TYR A 12 -17.04 27.50 -1.25
C TYR A 12 -18.33 26.71 -1.47
N GLU A 13 -18.29 25.66 -2.29
CA GLU A 13 -19.45 24.79 -2.48
C GLU A 13 -19.52 23.70 -1.42
N GLU A 14 -20.69 23.49 -0.84
CA GLU A 14 -20.94 22.37 0.08
C GLU A 14 -21.21 21.10 -0.73
N ILE A 15 -20.50 20.02 -0.38
CA ILE A 15 -20.75 18.68 -0.92
C ILE A 15 -21.17 17.74 0.20
N LYS A 16 -22.16 16.88 -0.08
CA LYS A 16 -22.53 15.80 0.83
C LYS A 16 -21.66 14.58 0.54
N VAL A 17 -20.91 14.14 1.53
CA VAL A 17 -20.10 12.91 1.46
C VAL A 17 -20.65 11.86 2.41
N PHE A 18 -20.61 10.60 1.97
CA PHE A 18 -20.93 9.45 2.81
C PHE A 18 -19.63 8.71 3.14
N VAL A 19 -19.16 8.90 4.35
CA VAL A 19 -17.88 8.36 4.82
C VAL A 19 -18.02 7.91 6.29
N PRO A 20 -17.15 6.98 6.77
CA PRO A 20 -16.15 6.23 5.99
C PRO A 20 -16.79 5.09 5.18
N LEU A 21 -16.19 4.77 4.05
CA LEU A 21 -16.50 3.59 3.25
C LEU A 21 -15.29 2.67 3.24
N GLY A 22 -15.54 1.37 3.09
CA GLY A 22 -14.49 0.35 3.08
C GLY A 22 -14.30 -0.34 4.42
N ARG A 23 -13.53 -1.43 4.39
CA ARG A 23 -13.23 -2.27 5.58
C ARG A 23 -11.74 -2.36 5.89
N ALA A 24 -10.90 -1.83 5.03
CA ALA A 24 -9.44 -1.81 5.21
C ALA A 24 -9.01 -0.72 6.21
N THR A 25 -9.50 -0.81 7.45
CA THR A 25 -9.21 0.15 8.53
C THR A 25 -8.06 -0.31 9.41
N PHE A 26 -7.28 0.64 9.91
CA PHE A 26 -6.14 0.38 10.80
C PHE A 26 -6.57 0.43 12.28
N HIS A 27 -6.19 -0.60 13.03
CA HIS A 27 -6.46 -0.75 14.45
C HIS A 27 -5.14 -0.97 15.20
N PRO A 28 -4.52 0.11 15.74
CA PRO A 28 -3.22 0.01 16.41
C PRO A 28 -3.21 -0.87 17.67
N ASP A 29 -4.37 -1.03 18.32
CA ASP A 29 -4.58 -1.89 19.48
C ASP A 29 -4.43 -3.39 19.19
N GLU A 30 -4.56 -3.82 17.94
CA GLU A 30 -4.28 -5.19 17.53
C GLU A 30 -2.81 -5.58 17.66
N SER A 31 -1.90 -4.60 17.73
CA SER A 31 -0.46 -4.81 17.93
C SER A 31 0.15 -5.83 16.96
N LYS A 32 -0.09 -5.63 15.65
CA LYS A 32 0.35 -6.53 14.58
C LYS A 32 1.24 -5.83 13.56
N ASP A 33 2.10 -6.59 12.91
CA ASP A 33 2.84 -6.16 11.74
C ASP A 33 1.88 -5.92 10.56
N LEU A 34 2.28 -5.07 9.59
CA LEU A 34 1.47 -4.73 8.43
C LEU A 34 2.14 -5.20 7.14
N PHE A 35 1.43 -6.00 6.35
CA PHE A 35 1.84 -6.35 4.99
C PHE A 35 0.85 -5.70 4.02
N MET A 36 1.34 -4.80 3.18
CA MET A 36 0.50 -3.86 2.44
C MET A 36 0.79 -3.93 0.96
N ILE A 37 -0.24 -4.17 0.13
CA ILE A 37 -0.11 -4.22 -1.33
C ILE A 37 -1.07 -3.23 -1.96
N ALA A 38 -0.53 -2.25 -2.67
CA ALA A 38 -1.28 -1.22 -3.37
C ALA A 38 -1.10 -1.29 -4.88
N GLY A 39 -2.14 -0.99 -5.64
CA GLY A 39 -2.08 -0.73 -7.09
C GLY A 39 -2.67 0.63 -7.43
N GLY A 40 -1.90 1.46 -8.14
CA GLY A 40 -2.33 2.79 -8.57
C GLY A 40 -2.88 3.63 -7.42
N SER A 41 -4.08 4.19 -7.58
CA SER A 41 -4.73 5.03 -6.56
C SER A 41 -5.02 4.35 -5.22
N GLY A 42 -4.95 3.01 -5.14
CA GLY A 42 -5.09 2.25 -3.91
C GLY A 42 -4.06 2.61 -2.84
N ILE A 43 -2.92 3.15 -3.23
CA ILE A 43 -1.91 3.65 -2.30
C ILE A 43 -2.45 4.74 -1.35
N ALA A 44 -3.45 5.52 -1.74
CA ALA A 44 -3.95 6.62 -0.92
C ALA A 44 -4.49 6.15 0.44
N GLY A 45 -5.26 5.05 0.47
CA GLY A 45 -5.75 4.44 1.70
C GLY A 45 -4.60 3.85 2.54
N LEU A 46 -3.68 3.13 1.91
CA LEU A 46 -2.55 2.52 2.60
C LEU A 46 -1.54 3.55 3.11
N MET A 47 -1.35 4.66 2.40
CA MET A 47 -0.55 5.79 2.87
C MET A 47 -1.14 6.40 4.15
N SER A 48 -2.47 6.56 4.21
CA SER A 48 -3.16 7.01 5.42
C SER A 48 -2.92 6.08 6.62
N ILE A 49 -2.92 4.76 6.41
CA ILE A 49 -2.61 3.76 7.45
C ILE A 49 -1.16 3.90 7.91
N LEU A 50 -0.19 4.01 6.99
CA LEU A 50 1.23 4.19 7.31
C LEU A 50 1.47 5.47 8.13
N GLU A 51 0.88 6.58 7.72
CA GLU A 51 1.03 7.85 8.43
C GLU A 51 0.40 7.80 9.81
N HIS A 52 -0.79 7.23 9.94
CA HIS A 52 -1.42 7.05 11.25
C HIS A 52 -0.57 6.16 12.16
N GLY A 53 -0.10 5.01 11.67
CA GLY A 53 0.82 4.14 12.40
C GLY A 53 2.11 4.85 12.83
N SER A 54 2.64 5.73 11.96
CA SER A 54 3.79 6.58 12.28
C SER A 54 3.48 7.62 13.37
N GLN A 55 2.30 8.23 13.35
CA GLN A 55 1.86 9.22 14.35
C GLN A 55 1.69 8.60 15.74
N VAL A 56 1.09 7.42 15.82
CA VAL A 56 0.89 6.68 17.08
C VAL A 56 2.11 5.86 17.52
N ASN A 57 3.24 5.99 16.81
CA ASN A 57 4.49 5.25 17.04
C ASN A 57 4.36 3.71 16.99
N HIS A 58 3.39 3.19 16.23
CA HIS A 58 3.18 1.76 16.04
C HIS A 58 4.45 1.04 15.57
N PHE A 59 5.18 1.65 14.64
CA PHE A 59 6.39 1.08 14.04
C PHE A 59 7.65 1.15 14.91
N LYS A 60 7.54 1.55 16.20
CA LYS A 60 8.64 1.32 17.16
C LYS A 60 8.77 -0.15 17.53
N ASN A 61 7.66 -0.89 17.54
CA ASN A 61 7.61 -2.28 18.00
C ASN A 61 7.10 -3.24 16.91
N HIS A 62 6.55 -2.72 15.81
CA HIS A 62 5.96 -3.50 14.71
C HIS A 62 6.56 -3.09 13.36
N ARG A 63 6.51 -4.00 12.41
CA ARG A 63 7.03 -3.78 11.06
C ARG A 63 5.91 -3.45 10.08
N ALA A 64 6.26 -2.76 9.01
CA ALA A 64 5.42 -2.62 7.83
C ALA A 64 6.22 -2.92 6.56
N SER A 65 5.66 -3.73 5.70
CA SER A 65 6.17 -3.99 4.34
C SER A 65 5.12 -3.48 3.35
N LEU A 66 5.45 -2.42 2.61
CA LEU A 66 4.61 -1.89 1.55
C LEU A 66 5.14 -2.33 0.19
N TYR A 67 4.25 -2.86 -0.63
CA TYR A 67 4.44 -3.13 -2.05
C TYR A 67 3.49 -2.24 -2.85
N PHE A 68 4.04 -1.37 -3.69
CA PHE A 68 3.25 -0.42 -4.47
C PHE A 68 3.50 -0.62 -5.96
N GLY A 69 2.45 -1.00 -6.69
CA GLY A 69 2.48 -1.19 -8.13
C GLY A 69 1.97 0.02 -8.89
N VAL A 70 2.80 0.51 -9.82
CA VAL A 70 2.46 1.51 -10.83
C VAL A 70 2.92 1.05 -12.20
N ARG A 71 2.55 1.77 -13.27
CA ARG A 71 2.88 1.36 -14.64
C ARG A 71 4.30 1.78 -15.02
N THR A 72 4.62 3.02 -14.76
CA THR A 72 5.88 3.67 -15.14
C THR A 72 6.43 4.49 -13.96
N PRO A 73 7.69 4.91 -13.97
CA PRO A 73 8.24 5.84 -12.98
C PRO A 73 7.48 7.16 -12.88
N GLU A 74 6.94 7.68 -14.00
CA GLU A 74 6.16 8.92 -14.03
C GLU A 74 4.79 8.77 -13.35
N ASP A 75 4.25 7.57 -13.31
CA ASP A 75 2.99 7.28 -12.61
C ASP A 75 3.16 7.21 -11.08
N MET A 76 4.39 7.30 -10.57
CA MET A 76 4.67 7.23 -9.14
C MET A 76 4.29 8.53 -8.44
N PHE A 77 3.53 8.42 -7.37
CA PHE A 77 3.16 9.54 -6.51
C PHE A 77 3.35 9.20 -5.03
N PHE A 78 3.32 10.20 -4.16
CA PHE A 78 3.63 10.06 -2.73
C PHE A 78 5.08 9.66 -2.39
N ALA A 79 6.03 9.77 -3.31
CA ALA A 79 7.42 9.39 -3.07
C ALA A 79 8.00 10.08 -1.83
N ASP A 80 7.87 11.41 -1.73
CA ASP A 80 8.39 12.18 -0.59
C ASP A 80 7.77 11.75 0.74
N ARG A 81 6.46 11.44 0.75
CA ARG A 81 5.75 10.98 1.94
C ARG A 81 6.19 9.58 2.37
N LEU A 82 6.40 8.68 1.42
CA LEU A 82 6.91 7.34 1.65
C LEU A 82 8.34 7.40 2.23
N GLN A 83 9.21 8.22 1.65
CA GLN A 83 10.56 8.46 2.15
C GLN A 83 10.55 9.03 3.57
N ALA A 84 9.68 10.01 3.87
CA ALA A 84 9.56 10.60 5.19
C ALA A 84 9.17 9.57 6.27
N VAL A 85 8.22 8.69 5.98
CA VAL A 85 7.82 7.63 6.91
C VAL A 85 8.93 6.59 7.05
N LYS A 86 9.58 6.19 5.96
CA LYS A 86 10.74 5.28 5.96
C LYS A 86 11.90 5.84 6.78
N ALA A 87 12.23 7.11 6.62
CA ALA A 87 13.32 7.77 7.35
C ALA A 87 13.08 7.80 8.88
N LYS A 88 11.82 7.92 9.29
CA LYS A 88 11.45 7.90 10.72
C LYS A 88 11.60 6.52 11.35
N PHE A 89 11.39 5.44 10.58
CA PHE A 89 11.47 4.05 11.05
C PHE A 89 12.29 3.17 10.08
N PRO A 90 13.60 3.46 9.92
CA PRO A 90 14.41 2.87 8.85
C PRO A 90 14.55 1.35 8.93
N ASN A 91 14.47 0.77 10.11
CA ASN A 91 14.62 -0.68 10.33
C ASN A 91 13.28 -1.44 10.33
N ASN A 92 12.17 -0.74 10.51
CA ASN A 92 10.86 -1.35 10.72
C ASN A 92 9.92 -1.17 9.53
N ILE A 93 10.23 -0.26 8.60
CA ILE A 93 9.42 -0.05 7.40
C ILE A 93 10.25 -0.44 6.16
N SER A 94 9.69 -1.30 5.33
CA SER A 94 10.20 -1.64 3.99
C SER A 94 9.25 -1.10 2.94
N ILE A 95 9.79 -0.45 1.91
CA ILE A 95 9.01 0.07 0.78
C ILE A 95 9.57 -0.53 -0.49
N ASN A 96 8.69 -1.16 -1.25
CA ASN A 96 9.00 -1.85 -2.50
C ASN A 96 8.06 -1.34 -3.59
N ILE A 97 8.61 -0.75 -4.64
CA ILE A 97 7.86 -0.21 -5.77
C ILE A 97 8.07 -1.08 -6.99
N ALA A 98 6.98 -1.48 -7.62
CA ALA A 98 6.96 -2.32 -8.81
C ALA A 98 6.47 -1.52 -10.02
N PHE A 99 7.26 -1.47 -11.09
CA PHE A 99 6.88 -0.88 -12.37
C PHE A 99 6.51 -1.99 -13.36
N SER A 100 5.28 -1.94 -13.90
CA SER A 100 4.77 -3.04 -14.75
C SER A 100 4.98 -2.85 -16.25
N ILE A 101 5.30 -1.65 -16.71
CA ILE A 101 5.48 -1.35 -18.16
C ILE A 101 6.91 -0.91 -18.46
N GLU A 102 7.49 -0.05 -17.62
CA GLU A 102 8.84 0.45 -17.79
C GLU A 102 9.72 0.03 -16.60
N PRO A 103 10.98 -0.39 -16.85
CA PRO A 103 11.88 -0.76 -15.76
C PRO A 103 12.29 0.46 -14.92
N PRO A 104 12.75 0.24 -13.67
CA PRO A 104 13.35 1.29 -12.86
C PRO A 104 14.54 1.95 -13.58
N THR A 105 14.73 3.23 -13.34
CA THR A 105 15.91 3.95 -13.82
C THR A 105 17.18 3.51 -13.09
N GLU A 106 18.36 3.80 -13.65
CA GLU A 106 19.65 3.50 -12.98
C GLU A 106 19.74 4.19 -11.61
N GLU A 107 19.24 5.43 -11.47
CA GLU A 107 19.22 6.17 -10.22
C GLU A 107 18.34 5.48 -9.16
N GLN A 108 17.17 4.98 -9.55
CA GLN A 108 16.27 4.22 -8.67
C GLN A 108 16.91 2.91 -8.22
N LEU A 109 17.62 2.20 -9.10
CA LEU A 109 18.30 0.95 -8.77
C LEU A 109 19.45 1.12 -7.77
N VAL A 110 20.06 2.31 -7.70
CA VAL A 110 21.07 2.63 -6.70
C VAL A 110 20.49 2.67 -5.28
N GLY A 111 19.16 2.91 -5.14
CA GLY A 111 18.45 2.81 -3.86
C GLY A 111 18.88 3.86 -2.82
N ALA A 112 19.38 5.02 -3.26
CA ALA A 112 19.85 6.09 -2.38
C ALA A 112 18.74 6.66 -1.46
N ASP A 113 17.48 6.48 -1.85
CA ASP A 113 16.30 6.93 -1.11
C ASP A 113 15.78 5.90 -0.09
N GLY A 114 16.41 4.72 0.00
CA GLY A 114 16.00 3.63 0.87
C GLY A 114 14.74 2.89 0.42
N ILE A 115 14.32 3.07 -0.83
CA ILE A 115 13.21 2.38 -1.49
C ILE A 115 13.77 1.29 -2.40
N ASN A 116 13.12 0.13 -2.44
CA ASN A 116 13.46 -0.94 -3.35
C ASN A 116 12.59 -0.84 -4.61
N TYR A 117 13.22 -0.81 -5.77
CA TYR A 117 12.52 -0.75 -7.04
C TYR A 117 12.68 -2.06 -7.81
N SER A 118 11.61 -2.49 -8.48
CA SER A 118 11.58 -3.74 -9.24
C SER A 118 10.77 -3.56 -10.53
N PHE A 119 11.05 -4.41 -11.52
CA PHE A 119 10.25 -4.51 -12.74
C PHE A 119 9.37 -5.75 -12.68
N GLY A 120 8.07 -5.58 -12.92
CA GLY A 120 7.08 -6.66 -12.92
C GLY A 120 5.76 -6.27 -12.27
N MET A 121 4.85 -7.21 -12.20
CA MET A 121 3.56 -7.02 -11.54
C MET A 121 3.72 -7.06 -10.01
N VAL A 122 3.11 -6.10 -9.31
CA VAL A 122 3.26 -5.97 -7.85
C VAL A 122 2.89 -7.24 -7.08
N HIS A 123 1.88 -7.99 -7.54
CA HIS A 123 1.47 -9.23 -6.89
C HIS A 123 2.52 -10.35 -7.03
N GLU A 124 3.22 -10.43 -8.17
CA GLU A 124 4.30 -11.39 -8.39
C GLU A 124 5.52 -11.10 -7.52
N ILE A 125 5.77 -9.80 -7.23
CA ILE A 125 6.88 -9.36 -6.40
C ILE A 125 6.54 -9.48 -4.91
N ALA A 126 5.29 -9.22 -4.52
CA ALA A 126 4.88 -9.25 -3.12
C ALA A 126 4.64 -10.67 -2.58
N LEU A 127 4.02 -11.57 -3.37
CA LEU A 127 3.63 -12.90 -2.89
C LEU A 127 4.78 -13.74 -2.34
N PRO A 128 6.00 -13.76 -2.95
CA PRO A 128 7.12 -14.52 -2.40
C PRO A 128 7.61 -14.05 -1.02
N ALA A 129 7.24 -12.84 -0.59
CA ALA A 129 7.61 -12.28 0.70
C ALA A 129 6.53 -12.48 1.78
N VAL A 130 5.42 -13.13 1.46
CA VAL A 130 4.36 -13.44 2.42
C VAL A 130 4.76 -14.65 3.26
N GLU A 131 4.73 -14.48 4.57
CA GLU A 131 4.99 -15.59 5.51
C GLU A 131 3.75 -16.51 5.61
N GLU A 132 3.97 -17.83 5.59
CA GLU A 132 2.90 -18.82 5.70
C GLU A 132 2.17 -18.69 7.04
N GLY A 133 0.83 -18.75 7.01
CA GLY A 133 -0.01 -18.59 8.19
C GLY A 133 -0.22 -17.16 8.67
N GLY A 134 0.70 -16.24 8.35
CA GLY A 134 0.58 -14.79 8.62
C GLY A 134 0.34 -14.43 10.08
N GLU A 135 0.73 -15.26 11.06
CA GLU A 135 0.57 -14.97 12.48
C GLU A 135 1.24 -13.65 12.85
N GLY A 136 0.51 -12.79 13.57
CA GLY A 136 1.02 -11.49 13.97
C GLY A 136 1.02 -10.40 12.87
N THR A 137 0.49 -10.68 11.68
CA THR A 137 0.48 -9.76 10.54
C THR A 137 -0.94 -9.53 10.01
N ILE A 138 -1.28 -8.28 9.68
CA ILE A 138 -2.47 -7.93 8.91
C ILE A 138 -2.07 -7.60 7.47
N HIS A 139 -2.77 -8.23 6.53
CA HIS A 139 -2.54 -8.04 5.09
C HIS A 139 -3.56 -7.04 4.53
N TYR A 140 -3.07 -5.90 4.06
CA TYR A 140 -3.89 -4.84 3.46
C TYR A 140 -3.72 -4.84 1.94
N LEU A 141 -4.82 -4.94 1.21
CA LEU A 141 -4.84 -4.91 -0.25
C LEU A 141 -5.71 -3.75 -0.72
N ALA A 142 -5.20 -2.89 -1.59
CA ALA A 142 -5.99 -1.79 -2.14
C ALA A 142 -5.63 -1.52 -3.61
N GLY A 143 -6.62 -1.53 -4.50
CA GLY A 143 -6.37 -1.26 -5.91
C GLY A 143 -7.41 -1.85 -6.85
N PRO A 144 -7.09 -1.92 -8.15
CA PRO A 144 -7.97 -2.48 -9.17
C PRO A 144 -8.41 -3.91 -8.84
N ALA A 145 -9.69 -4.22 -9.09
CA ALA A 145 -10.26 -5.52 -8.78
C ALA A 145 -9.45 -6.71 -9.32
N PRO A 146 -8.92 -6.71 -10.56
CA PRO A 146 -8.10 -7.81 -11.06
C PRO A 146 -6.84 -8.08 -10.23
N MET A 147 -6.18 -7.01 -9.72
CA MET A 147 -5.00 -7.15 -8.86
C MET A 147 -5.37 -7.77 -7.50
N VAL A 148 -6.40 -7.24 -6.86
CA VAL A 148 -6.85 -7.76 -5.55
C VAL A 148 -7.32 -9.20 -5.66
N ASP A 149 -8.05 -9.56 -6.72
CA ASP A 149 -8.49 -10.94 -6.97
C ASP A 149 -7.32 -11.90 -7.21
N ALA A 150 -6.29 -11.46 -7.92
CA ALA A 150 -5.07 -12.23 -8.13
C ALA A 150 -4.31 -12.51 -6.82
N LEU A 151 -4.46 -11.65 -5.80
CA LEU A 151 -3.79 -11.77 -4.49
C LEU A 151 -4.58 -12.63 -3.50
N ILE A 152 -5.90 -12.48 -3.43
CA ILE A 152 -6.71 -13.13 -2.38
C ILE A 152 -6.55 -14.66 -2.42
N ARG A 153 -6.61 -15.27 -3.59
CA ARG A 153 -6.54 -16.73 -3.71
C ARG A 153 -5.19 -17.29 -3.25
N PRO A 154 -4.03 -16.80 -3.72
CA PRO A 154 -2.72 -17.24 -3.21
C PRO A 154 -2.54 -16.99 -1.72
N LEU A 155 -2.98 -15.84 -1.19
CA LEU A 155 -2.87 -15.55 0.23
C LEU A 155 -3.64 -16.58 1.09
N VAL A 156 -4.86 -16.90 0.70
CA VAL A 156 -5.70 -17.84 1.48
C VAL A 156 -5.28 -19.28 1.29
N LEU A 157 -5.02 -19.72 0.06
CA LEU A 157 -4.83 -21.15 -0.25
C LEU A 157 -3.35 -21.56 -0.13
N ASP A 158 -2.44 -20.74 -0.64
CA ASP A 158 -1.02 -21.12 -0.71
C ASP A 158 -0.28 -20.66 0.55
N SER A 159 -0.49 -19.40 0.97
CA SER A 159 0.13 -18.86 2.19
C SER A 159 -0.69 -19.13 3.46
N LYS A 160 -1.89 -19.69 3.35
CA LYS A 160 -2.78 -20.07 4.47
C LYS A 160 -3.13 -18.90 5.40
N ILE A 161 -3.20 -17.67 4.88
CA ILE A 161 -3.58 -16.50 5.66
C ILE A 161 -5.07 -16.60 6.03
N PRO A 162 -5.43 -16.48 7.31
CA PRO A 162 -6.83 -16.45 7.74
C PRO A 162 -7.59 -15.28 7.11
N ALA A 163 -8.86 -15.46 6.77
CA ALA A 163 -9.67 -14.45 6.12
C ALA A 163 -9.82 -13.16 6.95
N ASP A 164 -9.79 -13.23 8.26
CA ASP A 164 -9.80 -12.09 9.17
C ASP A 164 -8.45 -11.38 9.27
N GLY A 165 -7.37 -12.01 8.81
CA GLY A 165 -6.05 -11.42 8.62
C GLY A 165 -5.90 -10.64 7.30
N ILE A 166 -6.95 -10.60 6.44
CA ILE A 166 -6.92 -9.90 5.15
C ILE A 166 -7.97 -8.79 5.13
N ARG A 167 -7.54 -7.57 4.87
CA ARG A 167 -8.39 -6.38 4.71
C ARG A 167 -8.17 -5.78 3.33
N TYR A 168 -9.24 -5.56 2.57
CA TYR A 168 -9.08 -5.08 1.22
C TYR A 168 -10.16 -4.11 0.77
N ASP A 169 -9.77 -3.19 -0.12
CA ASP A 169 -10.64 -2.31 -0.87
C ASP A 169 -10.37 -2.48 -2.37
N LYS A 170 -11.43 -2.80 -3.12
CA LYS A 170 -11.39 -2.97 -4.59
C LYS A 170 -11.98 -1.75 -5.26
N PHE A 171 -11.32 -1.28 -6.31
CA PHE A 171 -11.82 -0.22 -7.19
C PHE A 171 -12.12 -0.78 -8.58
N ASN A 172 -13.18 -0.26 -9.18
CA ASN A 172 -13.57 -0.56 -10.57
C ASN A 172 -13.22 0.62 -11.47
#